data_0d1292e6ccf3215b20f72f072599b9a3
#
_entry.id   0d1292e6ccf3215b20f72f072599b9a3
#
_cell.length_a   1.000
_cell.length_b   1.000
_cell.length_c   1.000
_cell.angle_alpha   90.00
_cell.angle_beta   90.00
_cell.angle_gamma   90.00
#
_symmetry.space_group_name_H-M   'P 1'
#
loop_
_entity.id
_entity.type
_entity.pdbx_description
1 polymer ?
#
loop_
_entity_poly.entity_id
_entity_poly.type
_entity_poly.pdbx_seq_one_letter_code
_entity_poly.pdbx_strand_id
1 'polypeptide(L)'
;MKTNLEIEFKTAIDEKTYKKMINKFNLENSILKQTNHYFDTENEDLINQKIVLRIRQKGDQYKLTSKTHTPEGALERHLYLTKDEALDMLENGFDASIINIGYNVEKSKFAWEIANE
;
A
#
# COMPACT_ATOMS: atom_id res chain seq x y z
N MET A 1 0.67 -8.84 -15.82
CA MET A 1 1.15 -8.69 -14.42
C MET A 1 2.09 -9.83 -14.09
N LYS A 2 3.22 -9.52 -13.52
CA LYS A 2 4.13 -10.56 -13.08
C LYS A 2 3.58 -11.24 -11.84
N THR A 3 3.72 -12.56 -11.78
CA THR A 3 3.12 -13.37 -10.72
C THR A 3 4.03 -13.58 -9.50
N ASN A 4 5.04 -12.75 -9.34
CA ASN A 4 6.03 -12.86 -8.26
C ASN A 4 5.46 -12.24 -6.98
N LEU A 5 4.75 -13.03 -6.19
CA LEU A 5 4.15 -12.61 -4.92
C LEU A 5 5.04 -13.03 -3.76
N GLU A 6 5.48 -12.07 -2.96
CA GLU A 6 6.26 -12.31 -1.75
C GLU A 6 5.40 -12.02 -0.52
N ILE A 7 5.57 -12.82 0.54
CA ILE A 7 4.85 -12.67 1.80
C ILE A 7 5.85 -12.63 2.94
N GLU A 8 5.76 -11.59 3.77
CA GLU A 8 6.61 -11.40 4.94
C GLU A 8 5.79 -11.14 6.19
N PHE A 9 6.27 -11.64 7.35
CA PHE A 9 5.70 -11.33 8.65
C PHE A 9 6.68 -10.49 9.46
N LYS A 10 6.16 -9.44 10.10
CA LYS A 10 6.95 -8.53 10.93
C LYS A 10 6.32 -8.42 12.31
N THR A 11 7.07 -7.87 13.29
CA THR A 11 6.61 -7.68 14.65
C THR A 11 5.37 -6.80 14.72
N ALA A 12 4.39 -7.17 15.54
CA ALA A 12 3.17 -6.40 15.77
C ALA A 12 3.48 -5.07 16.46
N ILE A 13 2.76 -4.02 16.08
CA ILE A 13 2.84 -2.70 16.67
C ILE A 13 1.43 -2.17 16.96
N ASP A 14 1.30 -1.16 17.84
CA ASP A 14 0.01 -0.55 18.11
C ASP A 14 -0.41 0.40 16.98
N GLU A 15 -1.67 0.84 17.00
CA GLU A 15 -2.24 1.69 15.94
C GLU A 15 -1.53 3.03 15.79
N LYS A 16 -1.19 3.66 16.91
CA LYS A 16 -0.48 4.95 16.90
C LYS A 16 0.89 4.81 16.26
N THR A 17 1.65 3.79 16.64
CA THR A 17 2.97 3.50 16.07
C THR A 17 2.84 3.14 14.60
N TYR A 18 1.81 2.40 14.21
CA TYR A 18 1.51 2.04 12.84
C TYR A 18 1.32 3.27 11.95
N LYS A 19 0.49 4.22 12.41
CA LYS A 19 0.26 5.47 11.67
C LYS A 19 1.53 6.31 11.54
N LYS A 20 2.30 6.43 12.61
CA LYS A 20 3.60 7.13 12.60
C LYS A 20 4.58 6.47 11.63
N MET A 21 4.62 5.16 11.62
CA MET A 21 5.51 4.41 10.74
C MET A 21 5.16 4.64 9.26
N ILE A 22 3.87 4.68 8.92
CA ILE A 22 3.42 4.96 7.56
C ILE A 22 3.82 6.38 7.15
N ASN A 23 3.62 7.36 8.02
CA ASN A 23 3.98 8.74 7.76
C ASN A 23 5.48 8.90 7.55
N LYS A 24 6.29 8.33 8.43
CA LYS A 24 7.75 8.33 8.31
C LYS A 24 8.21 7.66 7.03
N PHE A 25 7.60 6.53 6.69
CA PHE A 25 7.92 5.79 5.48
C PHE A 25 7.66 6.63 4.23
N ASN A 26 6.55 7.36 4.21
CA ASN A 26 6.21 8.25 3.11
C ASN A 26 7.26 9.37 2.95
N LEU A 27 7.71 9.97 4.05
CA LEU A 27 8.75 11.00 4.04
C LEU A 27 10.08 10.44 3.55
N GLU A 28 10.48 9.27 4.03
CA GLU A 28 11.71 8.61 3.59
C GLU A 28 11.70 8.34 2.09
N ASN A 29 10.57 7.89 1.56
CA ASN A 29 10.44 7.63 0.13
C ASN A 29 10.56 8.91 -0.70
N SER A 30 10.08 10.03 -0.19
CA SER A 30 10.27 11.33 -0.85
C SER A 30 11.74 11.70 -0.93
N ILE A 31 12.50 11.49 0.15
CA ILE A 31 13.95 11.75 0.20
C ILE A 31 14.69 10.85 -0.80
N LEU A 32 14.30 9.60 -0.91
CA LEU A 32 14.91 8.63 -1.81
C LEU A 32 14.38 8.69 -3.24
N LYS A 33 13.56 9.71 -3.55
CA LYS A 33 12.92 9.89 -4.87
C LYS A 33 12.04 8.70 -5.26
N GLN A 34 11.38 8.10 -4.28
CA GLN A 34 10.37 7.10 -4.49
C GLN A 34 8.99 7.74 -4.33
N THR A 35 8.03 7.26 -5.08
CA THR A 35 6.65 7.72 -4.96
C THR A 35 5.77 6.57 -4.49
N ASN A 36 4.99 6.81 -3.44
CA ASN A 36 3.99 5.86 -2.97
C ASN A 36 2.60 6.39 -3.27
N HIS A 37 1.79 5.55 -3.89
CA HIS A 37 0.40 5.84 -4.16
C HIS A 37 -0.44 4.87 -3.33
N TYR A 38 -1.23 5.38 -2.41
CA TYR A 38 -2.04 4.58 -1.50
C TYR A 38 -3.44 4.38 -2.05
N PHE A 39 -4.02 3.22 -1.75
CA PHE A 39 -5.35 2.82 -2.20
C PHE A 39 -6.21 2.40 -1.03
N ASP A 40 -7.50 2.72 -1.13
CA ASP A 40 -8.49 2.27 -0.18
C ASP A 40 -9.87 2.31 -0.84
N THR A 41 -10.90 1.89 -0.11
CA THR A 41 -12.28 2.15 -0.49
C THR A 41 -12.66 3.56 -0.08
N GLU A 42 -13.79 4.05 -0.60
CA GLU A 42 -14.32 5.35 -0.22
C GLU A 42 -14.56 5.45 1.31
N ASN A 43 -14.92 4.35 1.93
CA ASN A 43 -15.20 4.28 3.37
C ASN A 43 -13.98 3.97 4.23
N GLU A 44 -12.78 3.94 3.64
CA GLU A 44 -11.54 3.62 4.34
C GLU A 44 -11.54 2.24 5.00
N ASP A 45 -12.14 1.25 4.33
CA ASP A 45 -12.27 -0.12 4.85
C ASP A 45 -10.92 -0.77 5.14
N LEU A 46 -9.90 -0.46 4.34
CA LEU A 46 -8.58 -1.08 4.51
C LEU A 46 -7.86 -0.52 5.74
N ILE A 47 -7.73 0.80 5.84
CA ILE A 47 -7.01 1.40 6.97
C ILE A 47 -7.74 1.14 8.29
N ASN A 48 -9.06 1.06 8.28
CA ASN A 48 -9.83 0.72 9.47
C ASN A 48 -9.58 -0.71 9.96
N GLN A 49 -9.10 -1.58 9.07
CA GLN A 49 -8.67 -2.95 9.37
C GLN A 49 -7.16 -3.07 9.53
N LYS A 50 -6.45 -1.94 9.61
CA LYS A 50 -4.99 -1.89 9.70
C LYS A 50 -4.30 -2.53 8.51
N ILE A 51 -4.86 -2.31 7.32
CA ILE A 51 -4.29 -2.73 6.03
C ILE A 51 -3.84 -1.50 5.28
N VAL A 52 -2.58 -1.49 4.84
CA VAL A 52 -2.06 -0.46 3.94
C VAL A 52 -1.85 -1.11 2.58
N LEU A 53 -2.40 -0.51 1.55
CA LEU A 53 -2.25 -0.95 0.16
C LEU A 53 -1.68 0.19 -0.65
N ARG A 54 -0.56 -0.06 -1.32
CA ARG A 54 0.12 0.98 -2.08
C ARG A 54 0.78 0.44 -3.34
N ILE A 55 0.95 1.32 -4.34
CA ILE A 55 1.88 1.11 -5.44
C ILE A 55 3.09 2.00 -5.18
N ARG A 56 4.27 1.41 -5.11
CA ARG A 56 5.54 2.15 -5.02
C ARG A 56 6.16 2.22 -6.39
N GLN A 57 6.46 3.42 -6.80
CA GLN A 57 7.22 3.69 -8.01
C GLN A 57 8.64 4.10 -7.63
N LYS A 58 9.62 3.36 -8.14
CA LYS A 58 11.04 3.68 -8.00
C LYS A 58 11.67 3.60 -9.38
N GLY A 59 11.97 4.76 -9.98
CA GLY A 59 12.40 4.80 -11.37
C GLY A 59 11.32 4.21 -12.28
N ASP A 60 11.67 3.20 -13.04
CA ASP A 60 10.74 2.51 -13.94
C ASP A 60 10.09 1.26 -13.31
N GLN A 61 10.33 1.03 -12.03
CA GLN A 61 9.84 -0.15 -11.34
C GLN A 61 8.59 0.19 -10.53
N TYR A 62 7.58 -0.67 -10.64
CA TYR A 62 6.30 -0.53 -9.95
C TYR A 62 6.01 -1.77 -9.13
N LYS A 63 5.70 -1.60 -7.87
CA LYS A 63 5.40 -2.71 -6.97
C LYS A 63 4.15 -2.42 -6.15
N LEU A 64 3.16 -3.30 -6.27
CA LEU A 64 1.97 -3.29 -5.43
C LEU A 64 2.30 -4.00 -4.13
N THR A 65 2.06 -3.37 -3.01
CA THR A 65 2.31 -3.91 -1.68
C THR A 65 1.08 -3.79 -0.81
N SER A 66 0.71 -4.87 -0.15
CA SER A 66 -0.25 -4.82 0.96
C SER A 66 0.47 -5.14 2.26
N LYS A 67 0.18 -4.38 3.31
CA LYS A 67 0.69 -4.61 4.64
C LYS A 67 -0.48 -4.68 5.60
N THR A 68 -0.72 -5.87 6.17
CA THR A 68 -1.79 -6.10 7.12
C THR A 68 -1.20 -6.29 8.50
N HIS A 69 -1.62 -5.45 9.44
CA HIS A 69 -1.17 -5.56 10.82
C HIS A 69 -2.05 -6.56 11.57
N THR A 70 -1.44 -7.58 12.16
CA THR A 70 -2.11 -8.64 12.93
C THR A 70 -1.56 -8.72 14.34
N PRO A 71 -2.26 -9.39 15.28
CA PRO A 71 -1.74 -9.59 16.64
C PRO A 71 -0.40 -10.33 16.68
N GLU A 72 -0.15 -11.20 15.73
CA GLU A 72 1.09 -12.00 15.66
C GLU A 72 2.23 -11.27 14.96
N GLY A 73 1.93 -10.21 14.23
CA GLY A 73 2.90 -9.46 13.46
C GLY A 73 2.26 -8.82 12.24
N ALA A 74 3.06 -8.25 11.38
CA ALA A 74 2.58 -7.65 10.14
C ALA A 74 2.82 -8.61 8.97
N LEU A 75 1.78 -8.81 8.16
CA LEU A 75 1.85 -9.59 6.94
C LEU A 75 2.02 -8.66 5.76
N GLU A 76 3.11 -8.82 5.01
CA GLU A 76 3.33 -8.07 3.77
C GLU A 76 3.22 -8.98 2.56
N ARG A 77 2.57 -8.46 1.51
CA ARG A 77 2.50 -9.10 0.20
C ARG A 77 2.94 -8.12 -0.86
N HIS A 78 3.71 -8.59 -1.83
CA HIS A 78 4.26 -7.77 -2.91
C HIS A 78 3.96 -8.39 -4.27
N LEU A 79 3.57 -7.56 -5.22
CA LEU A 79 3.30 -7.98 -6.60
C LEU A 79 3.91 -6.94 -7.54
N TYR A 80 4.83 -7.37 -8.41
CA TYR A 80 5.42 -6.47 -9.39
C TYR A 80 4.48 -6.23 -10.56
N LEU A 81 4.42 -4.98 -11.00
CA LEU A 81 3.53 -4.52 -12.05
C LEU A 81 4.33 -4.01 -13.24
N THR A 82 3.76 -4.11 -14.43
CA THR A 82 4.24 -3.35 -15.57
C THR A 82 3.82 -1.89 -15.41
N LYS A 83 4.46 -0.98 -16.13
CA LYS A 83 4.10 0.43 -16.11
C LYS A 83 2.64 0.63 -16.51
N ASP A 84 2.19 -0.03 -17.58
CA ASP A 84 0.82 0.12 -18.07
C ASP A 84 -0.21 -0.39 -17.06
N GLU A 85 0.07 -1.50 -16.39
CA GLU A 85 -0.79 -2.01 -15.33
C GLU A 85 -0.88 -1.03 -14.17
N ALA A 86 0.26 -0.48 -13.73
CA ALA A 86 0.30 0.47 -12.64
C ALA A 86 -0.47 1.76 -12.97
N LEU A 87 -0.27 2.30 -14.17
CA LEU A 87 -0.97 3.52 -14.60
C LEU A 87 -2.48 3.32 -14.69
N ASP A 88 -2.93 2.17 -15.18
CA ASP A 88 -4.34 1.84 -15.23
C ASP A 88 -4.94 1.77 -13.82
N MET A 89 -4.25 1.10 -12.90
CA MET A 89 -4.69 0.98 -11.51
C MET A 89 -4.77 2.35 -10.82
N LEU A 90 -3.80 3.22 -11.08
CA LEU A 90 -3.78 4.57 -10.51
C LEU A 90 -4.94 5.42 -11.01
N GLU A 91 -5.31 5.26 -12.28
CA GLU A 91 -6.36 6.06 -12.90
C GLU A 91 -7.76 5.53 -12.59
N ASN A 92 -7.94 4.22 -12.65
CA ASN A 92 -9.26 3.60 -12.62
C ASN A 92 -9.56 2.82 -11.33
N GLY A 93 -8.57 2.67 -10.45
CA GLY A 93 -8.69 1.76 -9.33
C GLY A 93 -8.57 0.30 -9.80
N PHE A 94 -8.78 -0.63 -8.91
CA PHE A 94 -8.67 -2.04 -9.25
C PHE A 94 -9.34 -2.95 -8.22
N ASP A 95 -9.57 -4.20 -8.61
CA ASP A 95 -10.02 -5.24 -7.70
C ASP A 95 -8.80 -5.79 -6.96
N ALA A 96 -8.73 -5.52 -5.66
CA ALA A 96 -7.59 -5.89 -4.83
C ALA A 96 -7.54 -7.40 -4.51
N SER A 97 -8.45 -8.20 -5.05
CA SER A 97 -8.38 -9.66 -4.93
C SER A 97 -7.09 -10.24 -5.54
N ILE A 98 -6.48 -9.53 -6.48
CA ILE A 98 -5.17 -9.90 -7.04
C ILE A 98 -4.07 -9.98 -5.98
N ILE A 99 -4.27 -9.34 -4.84
CA ILE A 99 -3.36 -9.39 -3.70
C ILE A 99 -4.09 -9.86 -2.42
N ASN A 100 -5.14 -10.65 -2.61
CA ASN A 100 -5.93 -11.28 -1.55
C ASN A 100 -6.69 -10.31 -0.64
N ILE A 101 -7.11 -9.17 -1.17
CA ILE A 101 -7.94 -8.20 -0.48
C ILE A 101 -9.30 -8.11 -1.20
N GLY A 102 -10.37 -8.43 -0.50
CA GLY A 102 -11.72 -8.58 -1.08
C GLY A 102 -12.46 -7.26 -1.30
N TYR A 103 -11.79 -6.22 -1.80
CA TYR A 103 -12.40 -4.91 -2.05
C TYR A 103 -11.98 -4.37 -3.42
N ASN A 104 -12.87 -3.60 -4.04
CA ASN A 104 -12.49 -2.71 -5.13
C ASN A 104 -11.96 -1.43 -4.53
N VAL A 105 -10.78 -1.00 -4.95
CA VAL A 105 -10.07 0.12 -4.36
C VAL A 105 -9.75 1.19 -5.41
N GLU A 106 -9.53 2.40 -4.94
CA GLU A 106 -9.14 3.54 -5.76
C GLU A 106 -8.07 4.34 -5.02
N LYS A 107 -7.45 5.27 -5.71
CA LYS A 107 -6.42 6.13 -5.12
C LYS A 107 -7.01 6.87 -3.92
N SER A 108 -6.40 6.71 -2.77
CA SER A 108 -6.95 7.10 -1.48
C SER A 108 -6.66 8.55 -1.12
N LYS A 109 -7.62 9.22 -0.47
CA LYS A 109 -7.41 10.49 0.20
C LYS A 109 -6.57 10.32 1.47
N PHE A 110 -6.58 9.12 2.04
CA PHE A 110 -5.80 8.75 3.22
C PHE A 110 -4.32 9.06 3.06
N ALA A 111 -3.76 8.80 1.89
CA ALA A 111 -2.35 9.08 1.61
C ALA A 111 -2.01 10.57 1.74
N TRP A 112 -2.92 11.42 1.27
CA TRP A 112 -2.76 12.86 1.38
C TRP A 112 -2.79 13.32 2.83
N GLU A 113 -3.70 12.78 3.62
CA GLU A 113 -3.82 13.12 5.05
C GLU A 113 -2.55 12.75 5.81
N ILE A 114 -2.01 11.55 5.57
CA ILE A 114 -0.74 11.11 6.19
C ILE A 114 0.42 12.02 5.78
N ALA A 115 0.50 12.38 4.51
CA ALA A 115 1.60 13.20 4.00
C ALA A 115 1.58 14.64 4.54
N ASN A 116 0.46 15.10 5.05
CA ASN A 116 0.28 16.47 5.54
C ASN A 116 0.18 16.58 7.08
N GLU A 117 0.38 15.51 7.78
CA GLU A 117 0.41 15.51 9.25
C GLU A 117 1.62 16.24 9.84
#